data_0b204f135815601334f23d5b6e32e7ec
#
_entry.id   0b204f135815601334f23d5b6e32e7ec
#
_cell.length_a   1.000
_cell.length_b   1.000
_cell.length_c   1.000
_cell.angle_alpha   90.00
_cell.angle_beta   90.00
_cell.angle_gamma   90.00
#
_symmetry.space_group_name_H-M   'P 1'
#
loop_
_entity.id
_entity.type
_entity.pdbx_description
1 polymer ?
#
loop_
_entity_poly.entity_id
_entity_poly.type
_entity_poly.pdbx_seq_one_letter_code
_entity_poly.pdbx_strand_id
1 'polypeptide(L)'
;MHFNYHNHCALTPFHKAKEWGRFGFFLFWLLFVLPLPSLAQETAREAATLSRRAATTFHLLQHYQKTDSIAFYQHVVETMRLSLRSDSLDRLPDKKGRIKPRWQEENTKRIVVLHPLLINADVYFSRHQYPMMGVDALKLYLTSRQHPSLMNTTDEQGVAYYYLSTIYFQSHGYRQADQYADMAMEYAELALPAAEMKARCMHATMTTEADSIRYLAVLHEFYTSDPSNPTYFAWIMQFYEHPTPQHNIDQFIDSELEQNPHSVTPWILKGEVAMHNRHWMEAVEAYREADAIDDTSIPVIYNIGLCLTYEAHAREDRNALARYLSKKRSSADNQESPSDHPSHPNDPKQPFNNQQVEDDGLTIHFLWQEASRYLERVREMDPRRNKVDWVTPLCTVYEKLGKKMEADELRPLVRTR
;
A
#
# COMPACT_ATOMS: atom_id res chain seq x y z
N MET A 1 35.91 3.17 -43.86
CA MET A 1 37.01 3.67 -43.01
C MET A 1 37.01 2.86 -41.74
N HIS A 2 37.99 1.99 -41.61
CA HIS A 2 38.24 1.16 -40.41
C HIS A 2 38.83 2.01 -39.31
N PHE A 3 38.38 1.80 -38.04
CA PHE A 3 39.25 1.94 -36.89
C PHE A 3 38.84 0.92 -35.83
N ASN A 4 39.67 -0.12 -35.71
CA ASN A 4 39.78 -1.03 -34.59
C ASN A 4 40.46 -0.32 -33.42
N TYR A 5 39.94 -0.48 -32.19
CA TYR A 5 40.76 -0.36 -30.99
C TYR A 5 40.50 -1.58 -30.06
N HIS A 6 41.42 -2.53 -30.19
CA HIS A 6 41.74 -3.47 -29.12
C HIS A 6 42.57 -2.73 -28.08
N ASN A 7 42.20 -2.82 -26.83
CA ASN A 7 43.10 -2.63 -25.71
C ASN A 7 42.90 -3.72 -24.68
N HIS A 8 43.82 -4.67 -24.73
CA HIS A 8 44.15 -5.57 -23.64
C HIS A 8 44.72 -4.77 -22.48
N CYS A 9 44.13 -4.85 -21.28
CA CYS A 9 44.79 -4.51 -20.03
C CYS A 9 45.17 -5.80 -19.30
N ALA A 10 46.45 -6.07 -19.30
CA ALA A 10 47.09 -7.16 -18.59
C ALA A 10 47.05 -6.87 -17.05
N LEU A 11 46.65 -7.88 -16.30
CA LEU A 11 46.81 -7.95 -14.86
C LEU A 11 48.29 -8.16 -14.54
N THR A 12 48.90 -7.22 -13.81
CA THR A 12 50.19 -7.43 -13.13
C THR A 12 49.93 -7.65 -11.65
N PRO A 13 50.53 -8.64 -11.01
CA PRO A 13 50.36 -8.93 -9.61
C PRO A 13 51.17 -7.99 -8.71
N PHE A 14 50.53 -7.32 -7.79
CA PHE A 14 51.19 -6.58 -6.70
C PHE A 14 51.80 -7.56 -5.69
N HIS A 15 53.03 -7.90 -5.84
CA HIS A 15 53.88 -8.45 -4.81
C HIS A 15 54.90 -7.36 -4.44
N LYS A 16 54.69 -6.71 -3.31
CA LYS A 16 55.70 -6.12 -2.38
C LYS A 16 55.05 -4.94 -1.61
N ALA A 17 54.32 -5.25 -0.57
CA ALA A 17 54.01 -4.31 0.49
C ALA A 17 53.93 -5.07 1.83
N LYS A 18 55.05 -5.64 2.27
CA LYS A 18 55.10 -6.46 3.48
C LYS A 18 56.11 -5.97 4.52
N GLU A 19 56.48 -4.74 4.52
CA GLU A 19 57.43 -4.23 5.54
C GLU A 19 57.03 -2.89 6.20
N TRP A 20 55.95 -2.22 5.80
CA TRP A 20 55.58 -0.94 6.46
C TRP A 20 54.42 -1.07 7.46
N GLY A 21 53.85 -2.26 7.63
CA GLY A 21 52.66 -2.52 8.47
C GLY A 21 52.92 -2.63 9.97
N ARG A 22 54.16 -2.77 10.41
CA ARG A 22 54.44 -2.99 11.85
C ARG A 22 54.77 -1.73 12.65
N PHE A 23 55.27 -0.69 12.03
CA PHE A 23 55.59 0.58 12.73
C PHE A 23 54.42 1.57 12.72
N GLY A 24 53.60 1.58 11.66
CA GLY A 24 52.42 2.46 11.56
C GLY A 24 51.30 2.08 12.52
N PHE A 25 51.11 0.77 12.76
CA PHE A 25 50.05 0.27 13.67
C PHE A 25 50.38 0.57 15.16
N PHE A 26 51.65 0.63 15.54
CA PHE A 26 52.05 0.96 16.92
C PHE A 26 51.91 2.45 17.21
N LEU A 27 52.16 3.33 16.26
CA LEU A 27 51.97 4.77 16.45
C LEU A 27 50.47 5.18 16.42
N PHE A 28 49.65 4.50 15.64
CA PHE A 28 48.20 4.74 15.62
C PHE A 28 47.51 4.22 16.91
N TRP A 29 47.99 3.13 17.47
CA TRP A 29 47.50 2.60 18.75
C TRP A 29 47.95 3.44 19.96
N LEU A 30 49.10 4.09 19.90
CA LEU A 30 49.60 4.98 20.97
C LEU A 30 48.84 6.33 21.02
N LEU A 31 48.27 6.79 19.88
CA LEU A 31 47.47 8.00 19.86
C LEU A 31 45.99 7.75 20.29
N PHE A 32 45.52 6.50 20.33
CA PHE A 32 44.17 6.16 20.76
C PHE A 32 44.07 5.72 22.24
N VAL A 33 45.17 5.52 22.95
CA VAL A 33 45.15 4.89 24.29
C VAL A 33 45.39 5.86 25.45
N LEU A 34 45.67 7.13 25.20
CA LEU A 34 45.78 8.12 26.29
C LEU A 34 44.69 9.20 26.16
N PRO A 35 43.51 9.04 26.81
CA PRO A 35 42.71 10.21 27.10
C PRO A 35 43.54 11.12 27.98
N LEU A 36 43.86 12.30 27.48
CA LEU A 36 44.55 13.34 28.26
C LEU A 36 43.84 13.46 29.60
N PRO A 37 44.58 13.48 30.73
CA PRO A 37 43.97 13.48 32.07
C PRO A 37 43.00 14.63 32.34
N SER A 38 43.11 15.71 31.59
CA SER A 38 42.17 16.84 31.61
C SER A 38 40.81 16.52 30.99
N LEU A 39 40.77 15.74 29.89
CA LEU A 39 39.54 15.42 29.14
C LEU A 39 38.60 14.53 29.98
N ALA A 40 39.09 13.48 30.62
CA ALA A 40 38.30 12.59 31.46
C ALA A 40 37.70 13.27 32.72
N GLN A 41 38.29 14.35 33.20
CA GLN A 41 37.73 15.12 34.32
C GLN A 41 36.66 16.11 33.83
N GLU A 42 36.82 16.64 32.64
CA GLU A 42 35.91 17.55 32.02
C GLU A 42 34.62 16.83 31.64
N THR A 43 34.69 15.63 31.02
CA THR A 43 33.53 14.79 30.69
C THR A 43 32.70 14.41 31.92
N ALA A 44 33.34 14.04 33.03
CA ALA A 44 32.62 13.72 34.28
C ALA A 44 31.92 14.95 34.91
N ARG A 45 32.51 16.14 34.78
CA ARG A 45 31.87 17.40 35.21
C ARG A 45 30.69 17.77 34.29
N GLU A 46 30.87 17.60 32.99
CA GLU A 46 29.81 17.83 32.00
C GLU A 46 28.64 16.88 32.26
N ALA A 47 28.88 15.57 32.43
CA ALA A 47 27.85 14.59 32.76
C ALA A 47 27.04 14.99 34.00
N ALA A 48 27.71 15.39 35.08
CA ALA A 48 27.08 15.87 36.32
C ALA A 48 26.23 17.13 36.11
N THR A 49 26.70 18.06 35.28
CA THR A 49 26.00 19.30 34.98
C THR A 49 24.73 19.02 34.16
N LEU A 50 24.84 18.16 33.16
CA LEU A 50 23.72 17.75 32.31
C LEU A 50 22.67 16.97 33.12
N SER A 51 23.08 16.05 34.02
CA SER A 51 22.11 15.33 34.87
C SER A 51 21.35 16.27 35.81
N ARG A 52 22.03 17.29 36.40
CA ARG A 52 21.34 18.29 37.22
C ARG A 52 20.37 19.14 36.42
N ARG A 53 20.75 19.58 35.19
CA ARG A 53 19.82 20.29 34.30
C ARG A 53 18.66 19.42 33.93
N ALA A 54 18.90 18.15 33.59
CA ALA A 54 17.83 17.19 33.30
C ALA A 54 16.87 17.01 34.48
N ALA A 55 17.38 16.98 35.71
CA ALA A 55 16.56 16.91 36.92
C ALA A 55 15.70 18.17 37.08
N THR A 56 16.27 19.36 36.86
CA THR A 56 15.51 20.62 36.92
C THR A 56 14.40 20.68 35.87
N THR A 57 14.72 20.39 34.61
CA THR A 57 13.69 20.37 33.53
C THR A 57 12.63 19.30 33.73
N PHE A 58 13.00 18.13 34.29
CA PHE A 58 12.08 17.06 34.62
C PHE A 58 11.08 17.48 35.72
N HIS A 59 11.51 18.21 36.74
CA HIS A 59 10.62 18.77 37.76
C HIS A 59 9.63 19.79 37.20
N LEU A 60 10.06 20.58 36.20
CA LEU A 60 9.18 21.54 35.54
C LEU A 60 8.04 20.85 34.75
N LEU A 61 8.17 19.60 34.32
CA LEU A 61 7.11 18.86 33.63
C LEU A 61 5.82 18.79 34.46
N GLN A 62 5.94 18.58 35.78
CA GLN A 62 4.76 18.53 36.66
C GLN A 62 3.99 19.86 36.70
N HIS A 63 4.70 20.98 36.59
CA HIS A 63 4.11 22.32 36.54
C HIS A 63 3.41 22.54 35.18
N TYR A 64 4.10 22.29 34.07
CA TYR A 64 3.59 22.59 32.75
C TYR A 64 2.52 21.60 32.24
N GLN A 65 2.48 20.37 32.76
CA GLN A 65 1.47 19.38 32.39
C GLN A 65 0.02 19.88 32.47
N LYS A 66 -0.25 20.79 33.42
CA LYS A 66 -1.60 21.33 33.68
C LYS A 66 -1.77 22.78 33.19
N THR A 67 -0.69 23.47 32.85
CA THR A 67 -0.72 24.91 32.59
C THR A 67 -0.34 25.28 31.18
N ASP A 68 0.60 24.59 30.56
CA ASP A 68 1.13 24.89 29.22
C ASP A 68 1.64 23.63 28.54
N SER A 69 0.82 23.07 27.65
CA SER A 69 1.16 21.83 26.93
C SER A 69 2.33 22.02 25.94
N ILE A 70 2.51 23.21 25.38
CA ILE A 70 3.67 23.48 24.49
C ILE A 70 4.95 23.39 25.31
N ALA A 71 5.03 24.15 26.43
CA ALA A 71 6.18 24.11 27.31
C ALA A 71 6.41 22.70 27.88
N PHE A 72 5.34 21.99 28.22
CA PHE A 72 5.44 20.59 28.68
C PHE A 72 6.20 19.73 27.68
N TYR A 73 5.76 19.65 26.40
CA TYR A 73 6.40 18.80 25.41
C TYR A 73 7.79 19.29 24.99
N GLN A 74 8.04 20.61 25.01
CA GLN A 74 9.38 21.16 24.81
C GLN A 74 10.35 20.66 25.91
N HIS A 75 9.91 20.67 27.16
CA HIS A 75 10.71 20.16 28.27
C HIS A 75 10.85 18.64 28.25
N VAL A 76 9.86 17.87 27.74
CA VAL A 76 10.02 16.43 27.49
C VAL A 76 11.18 16.18 26.55
N VAL A 77 11.22 16.84 25.40
CA VAL A 77 12.30 16.70 24.40
C VAL A 77 13.65 17.15 24.97
N GLU A 78 13.71 18.31 25.64
CA GLU A 78 14.94 18.83 26.24
C GLU A 78 15.47 17.88 27.33
N THR A 79 14.62 17.46 28.25
CA THR A 79 15.01 16.56 29.34
C THR A 79 15.53 15.23 28.82
N MET A 80 14.87 14.68 27.79
CA MET A 80 15.32 13.44 27.14
C MET A 80 16.73 13.59 26.56
N ARG A 81 17.00 14.66 25.82
CA ARG A 81 18.33 14.94 25.25
C ARG A 81 19.40 15.10 26.32
N LEU A 82 19.11 15.87 27.38
CA LEU A 82 20.03 16.08 28.50
C LEU A 82 20.33 14.76 29.20
N SER A 83 19.33 13.91 29.42
CA SER A 83 19.49 12.61 30.08
C SER A 83 20.34 11.64 29.26
N LEU A 84 20.06 11.52 27.94
CA LEU A 84 20.83 10.70 27.02
C LEU A 84 22.30 11.17 26.93
N ARG A 85 22.51 12.47 26.80
CA ARG A 85 23.86 13.02 26.72
C ARG A 85 24.64 12.82 28.04
N SER A 86 23.96 13.04 29.16
CA SER A 86 24.55 12.77 30.49
C SER A 86 24.93 11.30 30.63
N ASP A 87 24.03 10.36 30.28
CA ASP A 87 24.31 8.92 30.40
C ASP A 87 25.48 8.48 29.49
N SER A 88 25.52 8.99 28.25
CA SER A 88 26.61 8.71 27.32
C SER A 88 27.97 9.15 27.87
N LEU A 89 28.08 10.36 28.46
CA LEU A 89 29.30 10.87 29.03
C LEU A 89 29.69 10.17 30.36
N ASP A 90 28.69 9.79 31.17
CA ASP A 90 28.87 9.12 32.45
C ASP A 90 29.42 7.68 32.29
N ARG A 91 29.25 7.08 31.15
CA ARG A 91 29.80 5.75 30.78
C ARG A 91 31.23 5.81 30.23
N LEU A 92 31.82 6.99 30.05
CA LEU A 92 33.18 7.10 29.58
C LEU A 92 34.16 6.74 30.71
N PRO A 93 35.35 6.15 30.41
CA PRO A 93 36.32 5.75 31.41
C PRO A 93 36.94 6.96 32.14
N ASP A 94 37.21 6.78 33.43
CA ASP A 94 37.94 7.76 34.25
C ASP A 94 39.44 7.82 33.88
N LYS A 95 40.17 8.70 34.52
CA LYS A 95 41.67 8.83 34.35
C LYS A 95 42.45 7.53 34.54
N LYS A 96 41.84 6.54 35.20
CA LYS A 96 42.45 5.21 35.47
C LYS A 96 41.86 4.13 34.56
N GLY A 97 41.13 4.51 33.51
CA GLY A 97 40.48 3.58 32.60
C GLY A 97 39.25 2.84 33.17
N ARG A 98 38.74 3.26 34.33
CA ARG A 98 37.60 2.57 34.98
C ARG A 98 36.30 3.24 34.63
N ILE A 99 35.30 2.44 34.28
CA ILE A 99 33.92 2.88 34.01
C ILE A 99 33.15 2.78 35.33
N LYS A 100 32.72 3.92 35.87
CA LYS A 100 31.94 4.03 37.11
C LYS A 100 30.83 5.08 36.94
N PRO A 101 29.72 4.72 36.29
CA PRO A 101 28.61 5.65 36.09
C PRO A 101 28.02 6.06 37.44
N ARG A 102 27.82 7.37 37.62
CA ARG A 102 27.25 7.95 38.84
C ARG A 102 25.83 8.37 38.71
N TRP A 103 25.42 8.69 37.49
CA TRP A 103 24.10 9.25 37.17
C TRP A 103 23.23 8.30 36.35
N GLN A 104 23.69 7.07 36.15
CA GLN A 104 23.03 6.07 35.28
C GLN A 104 21.60 5.77 35.76
N GLU A 105 21.37 5.59 37.04
CA GLU A 105 20.06 5.22 37.60
C GLU A 105 19.04 6.33 37.35
N GLU A 106 19.37 7.57 37.67
CA GLU A 106 18.49 8.73 37.48
C GLU A 106 18.26 9.03 36.02
N ASN A 107 19.31 8.91 35.18
CA ASN A 107 19.16 9.09 33.73
C ASN A 107 18.25 8.01 33.14
N THR A 108 18.48 6.74 33.51
CA THR A 108 17.63 5.61 33.08
C THR A 108 16.17 5.83 33.44
N LYS A 109 15.86 6.22 34.66
CA LYS A 109 14.48 6.50 35.10
C LYS A 109 13.83 7.57 34.22
N ARG A 110 14.54 8.68 33.94
CA ARG A 110 14.03 9.75 33.10
C ARG A 110 13.85 9.28 31.65
N ILE A 111 14.82 8.59 31.07
CA ILE A 111 14.79 8.09 29.70
C ILE A 111 13.58 7.18 29.49
N VAL A 112 13.36 6.20 30.37
CA VAL A 112 12.25 5.24 30.25
C VAL A 112 10.87 5.94 30.32
N VAL A 113 10.73 6.91 31.23
CA VAL A 113 9.45 7.64 31.39
C VAL A 113 9.19 8.59 30.23
N LEU A 114 10.22 9.24 29.70
CA LEU A 114 10.08 10.27 28.67
C LEU A 114 9.98 9.71 27.27
N HIS A 115 10.55 8.53 27.00
CA HIS A 115 10.62 7.95 25.67
C HIS A 115 9.25 7.86 24.99
N PRO A 116 8.19 7.26 25.58
CA PRO A 116 6.86 7.20 24.92
C PRO A 116 6.23 8.59 24.76
N LEU A 117 6.58 9.56 25.61
CA LEU A 117 6.06 10.92 25.50
C LEU A 117 6.59 11.67 24.27
N LEU A 118 7.63 11.20 23.62
CA LEU A 118 8.16 11.80 22.39
C LEU A 118 7.19 11.62 21.20
N ILE A 119 6.48 10.49 21.12
CA ILE A 119 5.42 10.31 20.11
C ILE A 119 4.23 11.23 20.41
N ASN A 120 3.83 11.31 21.68
CA ASN A 120 2.80 12.24 22.09
C ASN A 120 3.18 13.70 21.83
N ALA A 121 4.45 14.05 21.95
CA ALA A 121 4.98 15.37 21.63
C ALA A 121 4.80 15.69 20.14
N ASP A 122 5.10 14.75 19.25
CA ASP A 122 4.84 14.93 17.82
C ASP A 122 3.35 15.17 17.55
N VAL A 123 2.47 14.30 18.04
CA VAL A 123 1.01 14.45 17.85
C VAL A 123 0.54 15.83 18.31
N TYR A 124 1.07 16.31 19.41
CA TYR A 124 0.74 17.65 19.91
C TYR A 124 1.27 18.76 18.99
N PHE A 125 2.56 18.74 18.65
CA PHE A 125 3.20 19.76 17.84
C PHE A 125 2.61 19.83 16.43
N SER A 126 2.37 18.70 15.80
CA SER A 126 1.78 18.62 14.45
C SER A 126 0.36 19.21 14.42
N ARG A 127 -0.46 18.94 15.43
CA ARG A 127 -1.81 19.53 15.54
C ARG A 127 -1.82 21.04 15.78
N HIS A 128 -0.75 21.59 16.36
CA HIS A 128 -0.65 23.01 16.70
C HIS A 128 0.27 23.79 15.74
N GLN A 129 0.52 23.26 14.52
CA GLN A 129 1.29 23.91 13.47
C GLN A 129 2.79 24.09 13.76
N TYR A 130 3.36 23.18 14.57
CA TYR A 130 4.80 23.10 14.84
C TYR A 130 5.41 21.79 14.30
N PRO A 131 5.21 21.44 13.00
CA PRO A 131 5.58 20.10 12.49
C PRO A 131 7.07 19.78 12.63
N MET A 132 7.95 20.78 12.53
CA MET A 132 9.39 20.56 12.68
C MET A 132 9.79 20.21 14.12
N MET A 133 9.04 20.63 15.12
CA MET A 133 9.24 20.20 16.51
C MET A 133 8.80 18.74 16.69
N GLY A 134 7.73 18.34 15.97
CA GLY A 134 7.29 16.95 15.89
C GLY A 134 8.36 16.04 15.25
N VAL A 135 8.89 16.44 14.10
CA VAL A 135 10.02 15.75 13.43
C VAL A 135 11.19 15.56 14.39
N ASP A 136 11.53 16.58 15.16
CA ASP A 136 12.62 16.57 16.11
C ASP A 136 12.39 15.58 17.27
N ALA A 137 11.15 15.52 17.77
CA ALA A 137 10.74 14.57 18.81
C ALA A 137 10.77 13.12 18.29
N LEU A 138 10.22 12.87 17.08
CA LEU A 138 10.22 11.53 16.48
C LEU A 138 11.62 11.03 16.15
N LYS A 139 12.50 11.89 15.62
CA LYS A 139 13.92 11.52 15.39
C LYS A 139 14.63 11.20 16.69
N LEU A 140 14.34 11.94 17.76
CA LEU A 140 14.87 11.64 19.08
C LEU A 140 14.34 10.30 19.62
N TYR A 141 13.06 9.99 19.40
CA TYR A 141 12.46 8.69 19.72
C TYR A 141 13.24 7.56 19.05
N LEU A 142 13.41 7.63 17.73
CA LEU A 142 14.07 6.59 16.93
C LEU A 142 15.56 6.42 17.32
N THR A 143 16.29 7.53 17.47
CA THR A 143 17.73 7.46 17.82
C THR A 143 17.96 6.97 19.23
N SER A 144 17.06 7.27 20.16
CA SER A 144 17.18 6.82 21.55
C SER A 144 16.75 5.36 21.76
N ARG A 145 16.00 4.75 20.83
CA ARG A 145 15.50 3.38 20.94
C ARG A 145 16.58 2.33 21.16
N GLN A 146 17.80 2.60 20.65
CA GLN A 146 18.97 1.72 20.87
C GLN A 146 19.56 1.80 22.28
N HIS A 147 19.03 2.68 23.14
CA HIS A 147 19.52 2.78 24.52
C HIS A 147 19.19 1.51 25.31
N PRO A 148 20.14 0.91 26.06
CA PRO A 148 19.93 -0.37 26.75
C PRO A 148 18.71 -0.40 27.68
N SER A 149 18.35 0.71 28.31
CA SER A 149 17.20 0.79 29.20
C SER A 149 15.84 0.70 28.51
N LEU A 150 15.81 0.81 27.17
CA LEU A 150 14.58 0.79 26.38
C LEU A 150 14.34 -0.56 25.68
N MET A 151 15.28 -1.51 25.77
CA MET A 151 15.17 -2.81 25.07
C MET A 151 13.89 -3.58 25.38
N ASN A 152 13.40 -3.48 26.62
CA ASN A 152 12.21 -4.20 27.08
C ASN A 152 10.95 -3.32 27.15
N THR A 153 10.97 -2.14 26.55
CA THR A 153 9.78 -1.27 26.46
C THR A 153 9.02 -1.52 25.15
N THR A 154 7.75 -1.07 25.11
CA THR A 154 6.95 -1.13 23.88
C THR A 154 7.67 -0.46 22.72
N ASP A 155 7.63 -1.10 21.56
CA ASP A 155 8.23 -0.59 20.34
C ASP A 155 7.15 0.02 19.44
N GLU A 156 7.26 1.32 19.21
CA GLU A 156 6.38 2.08 18.31
C GLU A 156 7.19 2.75 17.18
N GLN A 157 8.32 2.14 16.78
CA GLN A 157 9.17 2.69 15.71
C GLN A 157 8.40 2.81 14.40
N GLY A 158 7.55 1.84 14.06
CA GLY A 158 6.70 1.89 12.87
C GLY A 158 5.81 3.13 12.86
N VAL A 159 5.17 3.44 14.00
CA VAL A 159 4.36 4.66 14.16
C VAL A 159 5.19 5.92 13.97
N ALA A 160 6.40 5.95 14.54
CA ALA A 160 7.29 7.10 14.39
C ALA A 160 7.74 7.31 12.93
N TYR A 161 8.05 6.23 12.20
CA TYR A 161 8.37 6.30 10.77
C TYR A 161 7.18 6.78 9.94
N TYR A 162 5.99 6.24 10.18
CA TYR A 162 4.78 6.65 9.48
C TYR A 162 4.44 8.14 9.71
N TYR A 163 4.55 8.63 10.94
CA TYR A 163 4.32 10.04 11.25
C TYR A 163 5.37 10.95 10.58
N LEU A 164 6.66 10.55 10.59
CA LEU A 164 7.69 11.28 9.85
C LEU A 164 7.37 11.35 8.35
N SER A 165 6.96 10.23 7.76
CA SER A 165 6.52 10.20 6.36
C SER A 165 5.39 11.19 6.10
N THR A 166 4.38 11.21 6.95
CA THR A 166 3.22 12.12 6.85
C THR A 166 3.62 13.58 6.94
N ILE A 167 4.47 13.95 7.91
CA ILE A 167 4.91 15.34 8.11
C ILE A 167 5.75 15.81 6.92
N TYR A 168 6.67 14.98 6.45
CA TYR A 168 7.48 15.33 5.29
C TYR A 168 6.64 15.45 4.02
N PHE A 169 5.65 14.57 3.81
CA PHE A 169 4.73 14.69 2.69
C PHE A 169 3.96 16.02 2.71
N GLN A 170 3.39 16.38 3.84
CA GLN A 170 2.67 17.66 4.03
C GLN A 170 3.57 18.89 3.82
N SER A 171 4.86 18.74 4.10
CA SER A 171 5.87 19.79 3.89
C SER A 171 6.53 19.73 2.50
N HIS A 172 5.96 18.97 1.54
CA HIS A 172 6.48 18.74 0.20
C HIS A 172 7.90 18.12 0.14
N GLY A 173 8.35 17.53 1.23
CA GLY A 173 9.60 16.77 1.31
C GLY A 173 9.41 15.31 0.86
N TYR A 174 8.90 15.10 -0.37
CA TYR A 174 8.45 13.80 -0.87
C TYR A 174 9.51 12.70 -0.81
N ARG A 175 10.78 13.06 -1.04
CA ARG A 175 11.89 12.10 -0.99
C ARG A 175 12.10 11.55 0.42
N GLN A 176 12.05 12.42 1.44
CA GLN A 176 12.15 12.00 2.83
C GLN A 176 10.90 11.23 3.27
N ALA A 177 9.73 11.69 2.81
CA ALA A 177 8.46 11.01 3.07
C ALA A 177 8.47 9.57 2.53
N ASP A 178 8.95 9.36 1.30
CA ASP A 178 9.10 8.05 0.67
C ASP A 178 10.04 7.13 1.47
N GLN A 179 11.22 7.63 1.87
CA GLN A 179 12.17 6.86 2.68
C GLN A 179 11.59 6.41 4.03
N TYR A 180 10.84 7.29 4.70
CA TYR A 180 10.21 6.93 5.97
C TYR A 180 8.98 6.03 5.77
N ALA A 181 8.28 6.12 4.64
CA ALA A 181 7.23 5.18 4.28
C ALA A 181 7.77 3.77 4.10
N ASP A 182 8.92 3.60 3.40
CA ASP A 182 9.59 2.31 3.28
C ASP A 182 9.90 1.68 4.64
N MET A 183 10.46 2.49 5.57
CA MET A 183 10.75 2.01 6.92
C MET A 183 9.48 1.63 7.70
N ALA A 184 8.37 2.33 7.49
CA ALA A 184 7.10 2.03 8.15
C ALA A 184 6.44 0.77 7.59
N MET A 185 6.63 0.44 6.31
CA MET A 185 6.10 -0.76 5.66
C MET A 185 6.64 -2.07 6.26
N GLU A 186 7.80 -2.03 6.93
CA GLU A 186 8.36 -3.20 7.64
C GLU A 186 7.49 -3.64 8.83
N TYR A 187 6.52 -2.81 9.27
CA TYR A 187 5.61 -3.07 10.39
C TYR A 187 4.22 -3.44 9.86
N ALA A 188 3.77 -4.67 10.14
CA ALA A 188 2.58 -5.26 9.54
C ALA A 188 1.31 -4.41 9.69
N GLU A 189 1.10 -3.78 10.86
CA GLU A 189 -0.04 -2.92 11.14
C GLU A 189 -0.04 -1.59 10.36
N LEU A 190 1.10 -1.21 9.81
CA LEU A 190 1.28 0.03 9.06
C LEU A 190 1.62 -0.21 7.58
N ALA A 191 1.71 -1.47 7.14
CA ALA A 191 2.12 -1.82 5.79
C ALA A 191 1.23 -1.15 4.73
N LEU A 192 -0.10 -1.24 4.86
CA LEU A 192 -1.03 -0.62 3.90
C LEU A 192 -0.99 0.93 3.93
N PRO A 193 -1.14 1.63 5.08
CA PRO A 193 -1.09 3.09 5.08
C PRO A 193 0.29 3.62 4.68
N ALA A 194 1.37 2.90 4.93
CA ALA A 194 2.71 3.28 4.50
C ALA A 194 2.91 3.05 2.98
N ALA A 195 2.38 1.96 2.41
CA ALA A 195 2.35 1.72 0.97
C ALA A 195 1.56 2.82 0.23
N GLU A 196 0.41 3.23 0.78
CA GLU A 196 -0.34 4.37 0.26
C GLU A 196 0.50 5.66 0.26
N MET A 197 1.18 5.94 1.36
CA MET A 197 2.05 7.12 1.46
C MET A 197 3.18 7.07 0.44
N LYS A 198 3.83 5.91 0.26
CA LYS A 198 4.86 5.69 -0.77
C LYS A 198 4.32 5.96 -2.17
N ALA A 199 3.19 5.36 -2.53
CA ALA A 199 2.55 5.58 -3.83
C ALA A 199 2.26 7.07 -4.07
N ARG A 200 1.73 7.78 -3.08
CA ARG A 200 1.48 9.23 -3.14
C ARG A 200 2.76 10.05 -3.32
N CYS A 201 3.84 9.69 -2.64
CA CYS A 201 5.14 10.35 -2.79
C CYS A 201 5.71 10.17 -4.21
N MET A 202 5.67 8.95 -4.73
CA MET A 202 6.13 8.64 -6.08
C MET A 202 5.29 9.38 -7.13
N HIS A 203 3.96 9.36 -7.00
CA HIS A 203 3.06 10.09 -7.89
C HIS A 203 3.34 11.60 -7.87
N ALA A 204 3.56 12.20 -6.68
CA ALA A 204 3.85 13.63 -6.55
C ALA A 204 5.20 14.05 -7.14
N THR A 205 6.15 13.12 -7.30
CA THR A 205 7.49 13.37 -7.87
C THR A 205 7.66 12.87 -9.29
N MET A 206 6.64 12.22 -9.84
CA MET A 206 6.66 11.63 -11.18
C MET A 206 6.68 12.76 -12.23
N THR A 207 7.78 12.87 -12.97
CA THR A 207 7.98 13.90 -13.99
C THR A 207 8.50 13.36 -15.31
N THR A 208 9.04 12.14 -15.31
CA THR A 208 9.63 11.49 -16.47
C THR A 208 8.97 10.14 -16.74
N GLU A 209 9.13 9.63 -17.96
CA GLU A 209 8.70 8.27 -18.31
C GLU A 209 9.35 7.20 -17.41
N ALA A 210 10.63 7.37 -17.09
CA ALA A 210 11.32 6.47 -16.16
C ALA A 210 10.69 6.49 -14.74
N ASP A 211 10.14 7.64 -14.30
CA ASP A 211 9.41 7.72 -13.03
C ASP A 211 8.08 6.98 -13.11
N SER A 212 7.36 7.10 -14.23
CA SER A 212 6.10 6.40 -14.49
C SER A 212 6.29 4.87 -14.48
N ILE A 213 7.34 4.39 -15.13
CA ILE A 213 7.70 2.96 -15.15
C ILE A 213 7.99 2.46 -13.73
N ARG A 214 8.78 3.21 -12.95
CA ARG A 214 9.08 2.84 -11.55
C ARG A 214 7.84 2.86 -10.67
N TYR A 215 6.99 3.87 -10.82
CA TYR A 215 5.73 3.97 -10.08
C TYR A 215 4.84 2.76 -10.36
N LEU A 216 4.64 2.44 -11.64
CA LEU A 216 3.85 1.30 -12.05
C LEU A 216 4.41 -0.02 -11.52
N ALA A 217 5.74 -0.22 -11.58
CA ALA A 217 6.39 -1.41 -11.02
C ALA A 217 6.10 -1.59 -9.54
N VAL A 218 6.15 -0.51 -8.75
CA VAL A 218 5.82 -0.54 -7.31
C VAL A 218 4.34 -0.84 -7.07
N LEU A 219 3.43 -0.28 -7.88
CA LEU A 219 2.00 -0.62 -7.78
C LEU A 219 1.74 -2.10 -8.05
N HIS A 220 2.42 -2.68 -9.04
CA HIS A 220 2.32 -4.11 -9.33
C HIS A 220 2.93 -4.97 -8.23
N GLU A 221 4.04 -4.55 -7.62
CA GLU A 221 4.60 -5.24 -6.45
C GLU A 221 3.60 -5.27 -5.30
N PHE A 222 2.94 -4.15 -4.99
CA PHE A 222 1.88 -4.11 -3.98
C PHE A 222 0.71 -5.03 -4.32
N TYR A 223 0.23 -4.99 -5.56
CA TYR A 223 -0.86 -5.84 -6.01
C TYR A 223 -0.49 -7.33 -5.95
N THR A 224 0.72 -7.70 -6.36
CA THR A 224 1.21 -9.09 -6.30
C THR A 224 1.35 -9.57 -4.86
N SER A 225 1.73 -8.69 -3.93
CA SER A 225 1.87 -9.04 -2.51
C SER A 225 0.54 -9.31 -1.82
N ASP A 226 -0.52 -8.61 -2.21
CA ASP A 226 -1.88 -8.79 -1.71
C ASP A 226 -2.93 -8.52 -2.81
N PRO A 227 -3.18 -9.50 -3.70
CA PRO A 227 -4.15 -9.36 -4.79
C PRO A 227 -5.60 -9.17 -4.33
N SER A 228 -5.89 -9.49 -3.06
CA SER A 228 -7.24 -9.31 -2.49
C SER A 228 -7.53 -7.87 -2.07
N ASN A 229 -6.52 -7.01 -2.04
CA ASN A 229 -6.66 -5.62 -1.63
C ASN A 229 -7.13 -4.73 -2.81
N PRO A 230 -8.38 -4.27 -2.81
CA PRO A 230 -8.93 -3.50 -3.92
C PRO A 230 -8.23 -2.16 -4.12
N THR A 231 -7.53 -1.65 -3.10
CA THR A 231 -6.84 -0.35 -3.16
C THR A 231 -5.67 -0.40 -4.14
N TYR A 232 -4.89 -1.46 -4.12
CA TYR A 232 -3.73 -1.61 -5.02
C TYR A 232 -4.17 -1.67 -6.48
N PHE A 233 -5.22 -2.42 -6.75
CA PHE A 233 -5.79 -2.47 -8.09
C PHE A 233 -6.34 -1.11 -8.54
N ALA A 234 -7.07 -0.41 -7.65
CA ALA A 234 -7.61 0.91 -7.97
C ALA A 234 -6.51 1.92 -8.36
N TRP A 235 -5.34 1.88 -7.73
CA TRP A 235 -4.20 2.74 -8.10
C TRP A 235 -3.63 2.36 -9.48
N ILE A 236 -3.53 1.07 -9.80
CA ILE A 236 -3.12 0.61 -11.13
C ILE A 236 -4.12 1.13 -12.18
N MET A 237 -5.42 0.95 -11.94
CA MET A 237 -6.46 1.44 -12.85
C MET A 237 -6.42 2.96 -13.01
N GLN A 238 -6.25 3.71 -11.92
CA GLN A 238 -6.12 5.16 -11.96
C GLN A 238 -4.91 5.61 -12.81
N PHE A 239 -3.80 4.88 -12.74
CA PHE A 239 -2.64 5.15 -13.59
C PHE A 239 -2.97 4.96 -15.08
N TYR A 240 -3.76 3.92 -15.42
CA TYR A 240 -4.15 3.60 -16.78
C TYR A 240 -5.41 4.32 -17.30
N GLU A 241 -6.05 5.18 -16.50
CA GLU A 241 -7.18 6.02 -16.95
C GLU A 241 -6.83 6.89 -18.18
N HIS A 242 -5.55 7.23 -18.31
CA HIS A 242 -5.03 7.97 -19.46
C HIS A 242 -3.94 7.15 -20.17
N PRO A 243 -4.31 6.08 -20.90
CA PRO A 243 -3.35 5.20 -21.53
C PRO A 243 -2.52 5.95 -22.57
N THR A 244 -1.22 5.70 -22.56
CA THR A 244 -0.30 6.13 -23.62
C THR A 244 0.15 4.90 -24.40
N PRO A 245 0.74 5.05 -25.60
CA PRO A 245 1.31 3.90 -26.32
C PRO A 245 2.35 3.12 -25.52
N GLN A 246 3.02 3.77 -24.58
CA GLN A 246 4.05 3.18 -23.72
C GLN A 246 3.46 2.52 -22.44
N HIS A 247 2.26 2.91 -22.06
CA HIS A 247 1.61 2.48 -20.82
C HIS A 247 0.17 2.01 -21.11
N ASN A 248 0.06 0.89 -21.83
CA ASN A 248 -1.20 0.21 -22.10
C ASN A 248 -1.31 -1.02 -21.19
N ILE A 249 -2.38 -1.10 -20.41
CA ILE A 249 -2.58 -2.18 -19.44
C ILE A 249 -2.69 -3.55 -20.14
N ASP A 250 -3.31 -3.62 -21.31
CA ASP A 250 -3.47 -4.87 -22.04
C ASP A 250 -2.10 -5.39 -22.50
N GLN A 251 -1.22 -4.51 -23.00
CA GLN A 251 0.15 -4.88 -23.39
C GLN A 251 0.96 -5.35 -22.17
N PHE A 252 0.76 -4.72 -21.02
CA PHE A 252 1.41 -5.16 -19.79
C PHE A 252 0.94 -6.56 -19.40
N ILE A 253 -0.38 -6.81 -19.36
CA ILE A 253 -0.97 -8.10 -19.03
C ILE A 253 -0.48 -9.19 -19.98
N ASP A 254 -0.49 -8.91 -21.29
CA ASP A 254 -0.04 -9.86 -22.31
C ASP A 254 1.46 -10.20 -22.13
N SER A 255 2.31 -9.20 -21.82
CA SER A 255 3.73 -9.40 -21.49
C SER A 255 3.93 -10.28 -20.26
N GLU A 256 3.14 -10.07 -19.20
CA GLU A 256 3.20 -10.89 -17.99
C GLU A 256 2.75 -12.33 -18.26
N LEU A 257 1.72 -12.53 -19.07
CA LEU A 257 1.24 -13.85 -19.47
C LEU A 257 2.24 -14.59 -20.37
N GLU A 258 2.96 -13.88 -21.23
CA GLU A 258 4.03 -14.45 -22.03
C GLU A 258 5.20 -14.95 -21.18
N GLN A 259 5.57 -14.18 -20.14
CA GLN A 259 6.67 -14.55 -19.23
C GLN A 259 6.28 -15.65 -18.24
N ASN A 260 5.06 -15.62 -17.72
CA ASN A 260 4.55 -16.52 -16.69
C ASN A 260 3.12 -17.00 -17.00
N PRO A 261 2.90 -17.91 -17.95
CA PRO A 261 1.56 -18.38 -18.36
C PRO A 261 0.72 -18.99 -17.22
N HIS A 262 1.37 -19.50 -16.18
CA HIS A 262 0.75 -20.11 -15.01
C HIS A 262 0.63 -19.17 -13.81
N SER A 263 0.89 -17.88 -13.98
CA SER A 263 0.67 -16.89 -12.92
C SER A 263 -0.82 -16.53 -12.83
N VAL A 264 -1.38 -16.62 -11.65
CA VAL A 264 -2.78 -16.25 -11.37
C VAL A 264 -3.00 -14.73 -11.54
N THR A 265 -2.02 -13.93 -11.11
CA THR A 265 -2.17 -12.46 -11.01
C THR A 265 -2.51 -11.78 -12.36
N PRO A 266 -1.83 -12.05 -13.48
CA PRO A 266 -2.17 -11.42 -14.76
C PRO A 266 -3.59 -11.79 -15.24
N TRP A 267 -4.05 -13.02 -14.97
CA TRP A 267 -5.41 -13.43 -15.31
C TRP A 267 -6.45 -12.70 -14.47
N ILE A 268 -6.21 -12.52 -13.17
CA ILE A 268 -7.07 -11.70 -12.30
C ILE A 268 -7.13 -10.28 -12.84
N LEU A 269 -5.97 -9.67 -13.14
CA LEU A 269 -5.87 -8.31 -13.67
C LEU A 269 -6.64 -8.16 -14.99
N LYS A 270 -6.50 -9.12 -15.92
CA LYS A 270 -7.25 -9.15 -17.18
C LYS A 270 -8.76 -9.18 -16.94
N GLY A 271 -9.21 -10.02 -16.01
CA GLY A 271 -10.60 -10.12 -15.61
C GLY A 271 -11.16 -8.81 -15.04
N GLU A 272 -10.39 -8.15 -14.18
CA GLU A 272 -10.77 -6.90 -13.56
C GLU A 272 -10.83 -5.73 -14.55
N VAL A 273 -9.87 -5.65 -15.48
CA VAL A 273 -9.90 -4.66 -16.58
C VAL A 273 -11.13 -4.86 -17.46
N ALA A 274 -11.40 -6.09 -17.87
CA ALA A 274 -12.57 -6.41 -18.67
C ALA A 274 -13.88 -6.10 -17.90
N MET A 275 -13.94 -6.43 -16.60
CA MET A 275 -15.09 -6.13 -15.73
C MET A 275 -15.30 -4.61 -15.59
N HIS A 276 -14.25 -3.84 -15.40
CA HIS A 276 -14.31 -2.37 -15.33
C HIS A 276 -14.89 -1.78 -16.63
N ASN A 277 -14.44 -2.31 -17.78
CA ASN A 277 -14.92 -1.90 -19.10
C ASN A 277 -16.30 -2.50 -19.47
N ARG A 278 -16.94 -3.24 -18.56
CA ARG A 278 -18.22 -3.95 -18.75
C ARG A 278 -18.20 -5.00 -19.87
N HIS A 279 -17.02 -5.53 -20.18
CA HIS A 279 -16.85 -6.68 -21.09
C HIS A 279 -17.01 -7.97 -20.28
N TRP A 280 -18.27 -8.21 -19.81
CA TRP A 280 -18.56 -9.22 -18.79
C TRP A 280 -18.09 -10.63 -19.17
N MET A 281 -18.24 -11.03 -20.43
CA MET A 281 -17.84 -12.38 -20.87
C MET A 281 -16.31 -12.53 -20.96
N GLU A 282 -15.61 -11.49 -21.41
CA GLU A 282 -14.14 -11.48 -21.40
C GLU A 282 -13.60 -11.57 -19.97
N ALA A 283 -14.26 -10.87 -19.03
CA ALA A 283 -13.93 -10.98 -17.60
C ALA A 283 -14.15 -12.41 -17.08
N VAL A 284 -15.27 -13.05 -17.45
CA VAL A 284 -15.55 -14.46 -17.07
C VAL A 284 -14.47 -15.40 -17.59
N GLU A 285 -14.05 -15.24 -18.85
CA GLU A 285 -12.98 -16.07 -19.43
C GLU A 285 -11.66 -15.90 -18.68
N ALA A 286 -11.24 -14.67 -18.43
CA ALA A 286 -10.00 -14.38 -17.70
C ALA A 286 -10.04 -14.90 -16.24
N TYR A 287 -11.16 -14.70 -15.54
CA TYR A 287 -11.30 -15.22 -14.18
C TYR A 287 -11.38 -16.76 -14.13
N ARG A 288 -11.91 -17.42 -15.17
CA ARG A 288 -11.88 -18.88 -15.25
C ARG A 288 -10.48 -19.42 -15.41
N GLU A 289 -9.62 -18.76 -16.18
CA GLU A 289 -8.21 -19.12 -16.25
C GLU A 289 -7.53 -18.95 -14.88
N ALA A 290 -7.84 -17.86 -14.16
CA ALA A 290 -7.36 -17.68 -12.78
C ALA A 290 -7.88 -18.78 -11.83
N ASP A 291 -9.16 -19.14 -11.88
CA ASP A 291 -9.78 -20.20 -11.06
C ASP A 291 -9.21 -21.60 -11.40
N ALA A 292 -8.82 -21.83 -12.65
CA ALA A 292 -8.17 -23.08 -13.07
C ALA A 292 -6.76 -23.24 -12.47
N ILE A 293 -6.07 -22.14 -12.18
CA ILE A 293 -4.73 -22.15 -11.56
C ILE A 293 -4.86 -22.17 -10.03
N ASP A 294 -5.76 -21.38 -9.44
CA ASP A 294 -6.03 -21.32 -7.99
C ASP A 294 -7.55 -21.32 -7.73
N ASP A 295 -8.08 -22.49 -7.44
CA ASP A 295 -9.50 -22.74 -7.19
C ASP A 295 -9.96 -22.37 -5.76
N THR A 296 -9.07 -21.79 -4.96
CA THR A 296 -9.32 -21.38 -3.57
C THR A 296 -9.63 -19.88 -3.43
N SER A 297 -9.46 -19.09 -4.48
CA SER A 297 -9.67 -17.65 -4.47
C SER A 297 -11.15 -17.27 -4.49
N ILE A 298 -11.73 -17.06 -3.32
CA ILE A 298 -13.14 -16.63 -3.17
C ILE A 298 -13.47 -15.37 -3.98
N PRO A 299 -12.66 -14.29 -4.01
CA PRO A 299 -12.96 -13.12 -4.85
C PRO A 299 -13.04 -13.42 -6.34
N VAL A 300 -12.16 -14.28 -6.86
CA VAL A 300 -12.18 -14.69 -8.28
C VAL A 300 -13.48 -15.42 -8.61
N ILE A 301 -13.83 -16.44 -7.84
CA ILE A 301 -15.06 -17.22 -8.03
C ILE A 301 -16.30 -16.34 -7.93
N TYR A 302 -16.31 -15.43 -6.97
CA TYR A 302 -17.37 -14.43 -6.79
C TYR A 302 -17.50 -13.51 -8.00
N ASN A 303 -16.40 -13.01 -8.53
CA ASN A 303 -16.40 -12.12 -9.70
C ASN A 303 -16.90 -12.85 -10.97
N ILE A 304 -16.61 -14.15 -11.13
CA ILE A 304 -17.21 -14.94 -12.22
C ILE A 304 -18.74 -14.92 -12.08
N GLY A 305 -19.27 -15.23 -10.90
CA GLY A 305 -20.71 -15.22 -10.65
C GLY A 305 -21.36 -13.85 -10.89
N LEU A 306 -20.69 -12.77 -10.47
CA LEU A 306 -21.17 -11.39 -10.72
C LEU A 306 -21.16 -11.04 -12.21
N CYS A 307 -20.08 -11.32 -12.93
CA CYS A 307 -19.99 -11.01 -14.36
C CYS A 307 -21.06 -11.76 -15.18
N LEU A 308 -21.30 -13.03 -14.87
CA LEU A 308 -22.39 -13.80 -15.47
C LEU A 308 -23.77 -13.17 -15.17
N THR A 309 -23.99 -12.71 -13.95
CA THR A 309 -25.20 -12.01 -13.53
C THR A 309 -25.39 -10.71 -14.33
N TYR A 310 -24.33 -9.91 -14.48
CA TYR A 310 -24.39 -8.66 -15.25
C TYR A 310 -24.58 -8.89 -16.73
N GLU A 311 -23.97 -9.91 -17.33
CA GLU A 311 -24.20 -10.25 -18.73
C GLU A 311 -25.63 -10.70 -18.97
N ALA A 312 -26.20 -11.53 -18.08
CA ALA A 312 -27.58 -11.96 -18.17
C ALA A 312 -28.54 -10.77 -18.13
N HIS A 313 -28.37 -9.83 -17.20
CA HIS A 313 -29.16 -8.59 -17.15
C HIS A 313 -28.99 -7.74 -18.42
N ALA A 314 -27.76 -7.54 -18.88
CA ALA A 314 -27.48 -6.74 -20.06
C ALA A 314 -28.17 -7.33 -21.32
N ARG A 315 -28.26 -8.65 -21.42
CA ARG A 315 -29.01 -9.32 -22.51
C ARG A 315 -30.53 -9.17 -22.36
N GLU A 316 -31.05 -9.30 -21.12
CA GLU A 316 -32.48 -9.03 -20.85
C GLU A 316 -32.87 -7.62 -21.28
N ASP A 317 -32.07 -6.61 -20.91
CA ASP A 317 -32.34 -5.21 -21.25
C ASP A 317 -32.26 -4.95 -22.76
N ARG A 318 -31.29 -5.54 -23.47
CA ARG A 318 -31.18 -5.46 -24.93
C ARG A 318 -32.41 -6.06 -25.59
N ASN A 319 -32.88 -7.22 -25.14
CA ASN A 319 -34.04 -7.88 -25.65
C ASN A 319 -35.35 -7.09 -25.38
N ALA A 320 -35.48 -6.50 -24.18
CA ALA A 320 -36.61 -5.65 -23.84
C ALA A 320 -36.66 -4.39 -24.73
N LEU A 321 -35.51 -3.73 -24.93
CA LEU A 321 -35.41 -2.58 -25.83
C LEU A 321 -35.76 -2.94 -27.29
N ALA A 322 -35.25 -4.07 -27.79
CA ALA A 322 -35.49 -4.53 -29.13
C ALA A 322 -37.01 -4.81 -29.35
N ARG A 323 -37.68 -5.46 -28.39
CA ARG A 323 -39.16 -5.67 -28.43
C ARG A 323 -39.91 -4.34 -28.41
N TYR A 324 -39.49 -3.38 -27.60
CA TYR A 324 -40.14 -2.05 -27.56
C TYR A 324 -39.99 -1.32 -28.88
N LEU A 325 -38.81 -1.30 -29.49
CA LEU A 325 -38.56 -0.64 -30.78
C LEU A 325 -39.33 -1.30 -31.92
N SER A 326 -39.43 -2.64 -31.95
CA SER A 326 -40.22 -3.36 -32.97
C SER A 326 -41.70 -3.03 -32.85
N LYS A 327 -42.27 -2.98 -31.63
CA LYS A 327 -43.66 -2.59 -31.39
C LYS A 327 -43.94 -1.14 -31.81
N LYS A 328 -43.01 -0.21 -31.57
CA LYS A 328 -43.14 1.19 -31.98
C LYS A 328 -43.12 1.34 -33.50
N ARG A 329 -42.28 0.58 -34.22
CA ARG A 329 -42.25 0.57 -35.70
C ARG A 329 -43.55 0.05 -36.29
N SER A 330 -44.06 -1.11 -35.83
CA SER A 330 -45.31 -1.66 -36.28
C SER A 330 -46.52 -0.75 -36.02
N SER A 331 -46.46 0.09 -34.97
CA SER A 331 -47.49 1.10 -34.69
C SER A 331 -47.39 2.31 -35.62
N ALA A 332 -46.19 2.68 -36.08
CA ALA A 332 -45.99 3.76 -37.05
C ALA A 332 -46.37 3.36 -38.48
N ASP A 333 -46.00 2.13 -38.88
CA ASP A 333 -46.35 1.59 -40.22
C ASP A 333 -47.89 1.44 -40.43
N ASN A 334 -48.65 1.29 -39.34
CA ASN A 334 -50.13 1.25 -39.42
C ASN A 334 -50.79 2.65 -39.53
N GLN A 335 -49.99 3.74 -39.44
CA GLN A 335 -50.53 5.12 -39.61
C GLN A 335 -50.20 5.78 -40.96
N GLU A 336 -49.25 5.20 -41.72
CA GLU A 336 -48.97 5.71 -43.09
C GLU A 336 -49.82 4.99 -44.15
N SER A 337 -50.65 5.78 -44.87
CA SER A 337 -51.35 5.34 -46.07
C SER A 337 -50.30 4.98 -47.14
N PRO A 338 -50.61 4.02 -48.04
CA PRO A 338 -49.69 3.53 -49.03
C PRO A 338 -49.40 4.63 -50.07
N SER A 339 -48.21 5.22 -50.01
CA SER A 339 -47.64 6.03 -51.06
C SER A 339 -46.66 5.18 -51.86
N ASP A 340 -47.02 5.03 -53.16
CA ASP A 340 -46.24 4.38 -54.23
C ASP A 340 -44.89 5.09 -54.42
N HIS A 341 -43.81 4.56 -53.77
CA HIS A 341 -42.46 4.81 -54.21
C HIS A 341 -41.65 3.51 -54.21
N PRO A 342 -40.86 3.21 -55.26
CA PRO A 342 -40.08 1.98 -55.36
C PRO A 342 -38.93 2.02 -54.38
N SER A 343 -38.83 1.00 -53.56
CA SER A 343 -37.80 0.77 -52.56
C SER A 343 -36.38 0.67 -53.18
N HIS A 344 -35.44 1.45 -52.65
CA HIS A 344 -34.03 1.35 -52.94
C HIS A 344 -33.47 0.00 -52.42
N PRO A 345 -32.55 -0.69 -53.15
CA PRO A 345 -32.07 -2.03 -52.81
C PRO A 345 -31.07 -2.10 -51.64
N ASN A 346 -30.82 -1.01 -50.91
CA ASN A 346 -29.82 -0.96 -49.83
C ASN A 346 -30.40 -0.51 -48.47
N ASP A 347 -31.67 -0.79 -48.18
CA ASP A 347 -32.25 -0.54 -46.88
C ASP A 347 -32.03 -1.79 -45.99
N PRO A 348 -31.35 -1.70 -44.84
CA PRO A 348 -31.15 -2.86 -43.97
C PRO A 348 -32.42 -3.16 -43.17
N LYS A 349 -33.48 -3.59 -43.87
CA LYS A 349 -34.66 -4.19 -43.25
C LYS A 349 -34.39 -5.67 -43.01
N GLN A 350 -33.53 -6.01 -42.03
CA GLN A 350 -33.57 -7.36 -41.50
C GLN A 350 -34.80 -7.51 -40.62
N PRO A 351 -35.74 -8.42 -40.96
CA PRO A 351 -36.87 -8.71 -40.08
C PRO A 351 -36.33 -9.29 -38.77
N PHE A 352 -36.84 -8.79 -37.67
CA PHE A 352 -36.53 -9.28 -36.33
C PHE A 352 -36.91 -10.78 -36.28
N ASN A 353 -35.90 -11.66 -36.22
CA ASN A 353 -36.13 -13.10 -36.28
C ASN A 353 -36.52 -13.57 -34.87
N ASN A 354 -37.78 -14.03 -34.70
CA ASN A 354 -38.29 -14.59 -33.45
C ASN A 354 -37.39 -15.73 -32.91
N GLN A 355 -36.72 -16.47 -33.80
CA GLN A 355 -35.78 -17.52 -33.46
C GLN A 355 -34.53 -16.99 -32.71
N GLN A 356 -34.06 -15.80 -33.07
CA GLN A 356 -32.96 -15.14 -32.40
C GLN A 356 -33.31 -14.72 -30.97
N VAL A 357 -34.56 -14.38 -30.69
CA VAL A 357 -35.07 -14.05 -29.35
C VAL A 357 -35.24 -15.30 -28.49
N GLU A 358 -35.59 -16.43 -29.07
CA GLU A 358 -35.68 -17.73 -28.37
C GLU A 358 -34.27 -18.25 -28.02
N ASP A 359 -33.31 -18.18 -28.95
CA ASP A 359 -31.94 -18.56 -28.74
C ASP A 359 -31.26 -17.69 -27.65
N ASP A 360 -31.55 -16.39 -27.64
CA ASP A 360 -31.12 -15.47 -26.58
C ASP A 360 -31.75 -15.80 -25.21
N GLY A 361 -33.02 -16.23 -25.18
CA GLY A 361 -33.72 -16.64 -23.97
C GLY A 361 -33.08 -17.87 -23.32
N LEU A 362 -32.70 -18.87 -24.10
CA LEU A 362 -31.98 -20.05 -23.63
C LEU A 362 -30.58 -19.68 -23.12
N THR A 363 -29.88 -18.80 -23.83
CA THR A 363 -28.57 -18.33 -23.44
C THR A 363 -28.62 -17.54 -22.12
N ILE A 364 -29.64 -16.68 -21.94
CA ILE A 364 -29.83 -15.92 -20.67
C ILE A 364 -30.11 -16.89 -19.51
N HIS A 365 -30.98 -17.89 -19.73
CA HIS A 365 -31.26 -18.89 -18.70
C HIS A 365 -30.00 -19.67 -18.31
N PHE A 366 -29.15 -20.04 -19.27
CA PHE A 366 -27.87 -20.71 -19.02
C PHE A 366 -26.92 -19.81 -18.21
N LEU A 367 -26.84 -18.50 -18.52
CA LEU A 367 -26.02 -17.57 -17.74
C LEU A 367 -26.46 -17.50 -16.27
N TRP A 368 -27.79 -17.49 -16.03
CA TRP A 368 -28.31 -17.54 -14.65
C TRP A 368 -27.96 -18.83 -13.92
N GLN A 369 -28.02 -19.97 -14.63
CA GLN A 369 -27.63 -21.28 -14.05
C GLN A 369 -26.15 -21.33 -13.70
N GLU A 370 -25.27 -20.85 -14.59
CA GLU A 370 -23.85 -20.79 -14.33
C GLU A 370 -23.52 -19.81 -13.17
N ALA A 371 -24.15 -18.63 -13.14
CA ALA A 371 -24.01 -17.69 -12.03
C ALA A 371 -24.42 -18.34 -10.69
N SER A 372 -25.52 -19.09 -10.66
CA SER A 372 -25.93 -19.85 -9.47
C SER A 372 -24.82 -20.77 -8.98
N ARG A 373 -24.23 -21.55 -9.90
CA ARG A 373 -23.19 -22.52 -9.55
C ARG A 373 -21.96 -21.87 -8.90
N TYR A 374 -21.47 -20.76 -9.45
CA TYR A 374 -20.33 -20.05 -8.89
C TYR A 374 -20.67 -19.40 -7.55
N LEU A 375 -21.81 -18.74 -7.43
CA LEU A 375 -22.22 -18.09 -6.18
C LEU A 375 -22.57 -19.07 -5.06
N GLU A 376 -23.11 -20.25 -5.38
CA GLU A 376 -23.32 -21.35 -4.43
C GLU A 376 -21.96 -21.89 -3.93
N ARG A 377 -20.97 -22.05 -4.81
CA ARG A 377 -19.59 -22.39 -4.42
C ARG A 377 -19.00 -21.37 -3.47
N VAL A 378 -19.19 -20.07 -3.74
CA VAL A 378 -18.77 -18.99 -2.81
C VAL A 378 -19.49 -19.10 -1.47
N ARG A 379 -20.79 -19.38 -1.44
CA ARG A 379 -21.56 -19.60 -0.20
C ARG A 379 -20.98 -20.73 0.65
N GLU A 380 -20.56 -21.82 0.02
CA GLU A 380 -19.92 -22.94 0.69
C GLU A 380 -18.54 -22.57 1.27
N MET A 381 -17.75 -21.80 0.55
CA MET A 381 -16.40 -21.39 0.94
C MET A 381 -16.37 -20.25 1.97
N ASP A 382 -17.38 -19.33 1.93
CA ASP A 382 -17.49 -18.19 2.84
C ASP A 382 -18.91 -18.06 3.45
N PRO A 383 -19.36 -19.06 4.24
CA PRO A 383 -20.73 -19.07 4.77
C PRO A 383 -21.04 -17.90 5.70
N ARG A 384 -20.03 -17.29 6.29
CA ARG A 384 -20.17 -16.13 7.20
C ARG A 384 -20.08 -14.78 6.50
N ARG A 385 -19.87 -14.74 5.21
CA ARG A 385 -19.71 -13.50 4.42
C ARG A 385 -18.60 -12.59 4.93
N ASN A 386 -17.48 -13.18 5.32
CA ASN A 386 -16.34 -12.45 5.83
C ASN A 386 -15.51 -11.80 4.70
N LYS A 387 -15.52 -12.41 3.51
CA LYS A 387 -14.73 -11.97 2.37
C LYS A 387 -15.56 -11.23 1.32
N VAL A 388 -16.77 -11.75 0.98
CA VAL A 388 -17.63 -11.17 -0.05
C VAL A 388 -19.11 -11.23 0.35
N ASP A 389 -19.94 -10.29 -0.16
CA ASP A 389 -21.40 -10.33 0.03
C ASP A 389 -22.09 -11.11 -1.10
N TRP A 390 -22.05 -12.42 -1.02
CA TRP A 390 -22.65 -13.32 -2.00
C TRP A 390 -24.18 -13.40 -1.90
N VAL A 391 -24.79 -12.97 -0.80
CA VAL A 391 -26.24 -13.11 -0.56
C VAL A 391 -27.07 -12.32 -1.56
N THR A 392 -26.72 -11.06 -1.77
CA THR A 392 -27.47 -10.18 -2.68
C THR A 392 -27.51 -10.71 -4.11
N PRO A 393 -26.38 -11.01 -4.77
CA PRO A 393 -26.40 -11.55 -6.13
C PRO A 393 -27.03 -12.95 -6.21
N LEU A 394 -26.80 -13.83 -5.24
CA LEU A 394 -27.39 -15.18 -5.26
C LEU A 394 -28.90 -15.16 -5.09
N CYS A 395 -29.44 -14.28 -4.23
CA CYS A 395 -30.89 -14.08 -4.09
C CYS A 395 -31.51 -13.64 -5.44
N THR A 396 -30.89 -12.68 -6.12
CA THR A 396 -31.33 -12.23 -7.45
C THR A 396 -31.30 -13.37 -8.47
N VAL A 397 -30.25 -14.17 -8.49
CA VAL A 397 -30.10 -15.32 -9.38
C VAL A 397 -31.18 -16.37 -9.12
N TYR A 398 -31.50 -16.68 -7.87
CA TYR A 398 -32.59 -17.61 -7.52
C TYR A 398 -33.96 -17.09 -7.97
N GLU A 399 -34.23 -15.79 -7.80
CA GLU A 399 -35.47 -15.17 -8.29
C GLU A 399 -35.60 -15.32 -9.81
N LYS A 400 -34.52 -15.08 -10.55
CA LYS A 400 -34.48 -15.22 -12.03
C LYS A 400 -34.65 -16.66 -12.51
N LEU A 401 -34.16 -17.63 -11.76
CA LEU A 401 -34.30 -19.06 -12.03
C LEU A 401 -35.65 -19.64 -11.55
N GLY A 402 -36.46 -18.84 -10.84
CA GLY A 402 -37.75 -19.31 -10.29
C GLY A 402 -37.61 -20.22 -9.07
N LYS A 403 -36.40 -20.26 -8.42
CA LYS A 403 -36.12 -20.97 -7.18
C LYS A 403 -36.65 -20.16 -5.99
N LYS A 404 -37.97 -20.11 -5.82
CA LYS A 404 -38.64 -19.23 -4.84
C LYS A 404 -38.30 -19.54 -3.38
N MET A 405 -38.19 -20.81 -3.01
CA MET A 405 -37.88 -21.21 -1.63
C MET A 405 -36.49 -20.75 -1.23
N GLU A 406 -35.51 -20.97 -2.08
CA GLU A 406 -34.12 -20.58 -1.87
C GLU A 406 -33.96 -19.05 -1.86
N ALA A 407 -34.70 -18.33 -2.70
CA ALA A 407 -34.71 -16.87 -2.69
C ALA A 407 -35.33 -16.31 -1.39
N ASP A 408 -36.43 -16.90 -0.93
CA ASP A 408 -37.10 -16.47 0.30
C ASP A 408 -36.23 -16.71 1.57
N GLU A 409 -35.39 -17.73 1.59
CA GLU A 409 -34.39 -17.96 2.65
C GLU A 409 -33.33 -16.85 2.69
N LEU A 410 -32.90 -16.35 1.56
CA LEU A 410 -31.84 -15.34 1.46
C LEU A 410 -32.35 -13.91 1.61
N ARG A 411 -33.59 -13.63 1.26
CA ARG A 411 -34.18 -12.27 1.27
C ARG A 411 -34.04 -11.52 2.58
N PRO A 412 -34.24 -12.13 3.79
CA PRO A 412 -34.03 -11.45 5.06
C PRO A 412 -32.56 -11.09 5.35
N LEU A 413 -31.63 -11.74 4.64
CA LEU A 413 -30.19 -11.54 4.81
C LEU A 413 -29.62 -10.50 3.83
N VAL A 414 -30.39 -10.07 2.84
CA VAL A 414 -30.01 -9.01 1.91
C VAL A 414 -29.92 -7.69 2.69
N ARG A 415 -28.73 -7.08 2.68
CA ARG A 415 -28.54 -5.76 3.31
C ARG A 415 -29.24 -4.70 2.46
N THR A 416 -30.28 -4.10 3.01
CA THR A 416 -30.82 -2.83 2.48
C THR A 416 -29.77 -1.76 2.70
N ARG A 417 -29.26 -1.18 1.60
CA ARG A 417 -28.35 -0.02 1.64
C ARG A 417 -29.11 1.24 1.99
#